data_cc3ceeee2e3ab786ac366a1d7b6f4de7
#
_entry.id   cc3ceeee2e3ab786ac366a1d7b6f4de7
#
_cell.length_a   1.000
_cell.length_b   1.000
_cell.length_c   1.000
_cell.angle_alpha   90.00
_cell.angle_beta   90.00
_cell.angle_gamma   90.00
#
_symmetry.space_group_name_H-M   'P 1'
#
loop_
_entity.id
_entity.type
_entity.pdbx_description
1 polymer ?
#
loop_
_entity_poly.entity_id
_entity_poly.type
_entity_poly.pdbx_seq_one_letter_code
_entity_poly.pdbx_strand_id
1 'polypeptide(L)'
;SVYSDRRTNRGFESMAFNTDDNLLYAFIQSPMRPEGYLDGNAEIIRVLAVDPYTGTPQAEYLHLLPSADISAKNAGVDKVGDAVYDPHRGVFLISWRDSSDGDTTATKRVVEVDLLGATNVLDTDWQTILCLTQPEAYATDSLVDDMAAEDIYFTNRVELFNLPSLGAHLGFDKMTEGLAL
;
A
#
# COMPACT_ATOMS: atom_id res chain seq x y z
N SER A 1 -2.64 -17.81 -7.80
CA SER A 1 -2.09 -16.73 -6.95
C SER A 1 -3.12 -15.62 -6.82
N VAL A 2 -3.28 -15.08 -5.63
CA VAL A 2 -4.16 -13.94 -5.35
C VAL A 2 -3.82 -12.73 -6.26
N TYR A 3 -2.58 -12.60 -6.65
CA TYR A 3 -2.12 -11.50 -7.53
C TYR A 3 -2.59 -11.59 -8.98
N SER A 4 -3.27 -12.68 -9.39
CA SER A 4 -3.97 -12.72 -10.69
C SER A 4 -5.09 -11.69 -10.77
N ASP A 5 -5.67 -11.33 -9.62
CA ASP A 5 -6.80 -10.42 -9.52
C ASP A 5 -6.38 -8.93 -9.37
N ARG A 6 -5.12 -8.64 -9.64
CA ARG A 6 -4.65 -7.26 -9.68
C ARG A 6 -5.35 -6.47 -10.78
N ARG A 7 -5.52 -5.20 -10.57
CA ARG A 7 -6.00 -4.31 -11.64
C ARG A 7 -5.06 -4.34 -12.84
N THR A 8 -5.64 -4.29 -14.01
CA THR A 8 -4.87 -4.18 -15.26
C THR A 8 -3.90 -3.00 -15.16
N ASN A 9 -2.65 -3.22 -15.50
CA ASN A 9 -1.61 -2.21 -15.46
C ASN A 9 -1.28 -1.70 -14.03
N ARG A 10 -1.52 -2.52 -13.01
CA ARG A 10 -1.28 -2.23 -11.59
C ARG A 10 -0.62 -3.43 -10.92
N GLY A 11 0.66 -3.62 -11.17
CA GLY A 11 1.45 -4.70 -10.58
C GLY A 11 2.22 -4.27 -9.33
N PHE A 12 3.30 -4.98 -9.06
CA PHE A 12 4.31 -4.54 -8.11
C PHE A 12 5.17 -3.48 -8.80
N GLU A 13 5.02 -2.24 -8.41
CA GLU A 13 5.73 -1.12 -9.02
C GLU A 13 6.70 -0.43 -8.05
N SER A 14 6.69 -0.82 -6.79
CA SER A 14 7.65 -0.38 -5.82
C SER A 14 8.27 -1.54 -5.06
N MET A 15 9.58 -1.49 -4.90
CA MET A 15 10.33 -2.52 -4.20
C MET A 15 11.43 -1.88 -3.36
N ALA A 16 11.60 -2.39 -2.15
CA ALA A 16 12.67 -1.97 -1.26
C ALA A 16 13.39 -3.18 -0.69
N PHE A 17 14.72 -3.14 -0.67
CA PHE A 17 15.52 -4.16 -0.02
C PHE A 17 15.70 -3.79 1.45
N ASN A 18 15.24 -4.66 2.33
CA ASN A 18 15.45 -4.53 3.76
C ASN A 18 16.80 -5.19 4.13
N THR A 19 17.74 -4.37 4.56
CA THR A 19 19.09 -4.82 4.91
C THR A 19 19.17 -5.58 6.23
N ASP A 20 18.14 -5.48 7.07
CA ASP A 20 18.16 -6.08 8.40
C ASP A 20 17.75 -7.56 8.36
N ASP A 21 16.85 -7.93 7.45
CA ASP A 21 16.40 -9.32 7.25
C ASP A 21 16.85 -9.93 5.91
N ASN A 22 17.44 -9.11 5.04
CA ASN A 22 17.89 -9.49 3.69
C ASN A 22 16.75 -9.94 2.76
N LEU A 23 15.57 -9.39 2.92
CA LEU A 23 14.43 -9.64 2.05
C LEU A 23 14.12 -8.45 1.14
N LEU A 24 13.55 -8.76 0.00
CA LEU A 24 13.00 -7.77 -0.92
C LEU A 24 11.50 -7.62 -0.66
N TYR A 25 11.07 -6.41 -0.32
CA TYR A 25 9.68 -6.09 -0.09
C TYR A 25 9.08 -5.41 -1.31
N ALA A 26 8.06 -6.05 -1.88
CA ALA A 26 7.34 -5.59 -3.05
C ALA A 26 5.96 -5.09 -2.65
N PHE A 27 5.65 -3.84 -2.96
CA PHE A 27 4.36 -3.22 -2.71
C PHE A 27 3.52 -3.26 -3.98
N ILE A 28 2.34 -3.86 -3.91
CA ILE A 28 1.42 -3.77 -5.05
C ILE A 28 0.92 -2.34 -5.20
N GLN A 29 0.86 -1.85 -6.42
CA GLN A 29 0.56 -0.45 -6.68
C GLN A 29 -0.83 -0.03 -6.18
N SER A 30 -1.80 -0.91 -6.30
CA SER A 30 -3.20 -0.64 -5.97
C SER A 30 -3.89 -1.86 -5.38
N PRO A 31 -5.01 -1.67 -4.65
CA PRO A 31 -5.82 -2.78 -4.18
C PRO A 31 -6.22 -3.76 -5.29
N MET A 32 -6.36 -5.02 -4.93
CA MET A 32 -6.81 -6.07 -5.84
C MET A 32 -8.22 -5.79 -6.34
N ARG A 33 -8.58 -6.38 -7.48
CA ARG A 33 -9.89 -6.28 -8.07
C ARG A 33 -10.35 -7.64 -8.60
N PRO A 34 -10.88 -8.50 -7.73
CA PRO A 34 -11.40 -9.80 -8.15
C PRO A 34 -12.54 -9.65 -9.16
N GLU A 35 -12.72 -10.68 -9.99
CA GLU A 35 -13.81 -10.72 -10.94
C GLU A 35 -15.18 -10.65 -10.24
N GLY A 36 -16.07 -9.85 -10.77
CA GLY A 36 -17.41 -9.64 -10.20
C GLY A 36 -17.51 -8.49 -9.20
N TYR A 37 -16.38 -7.91 -8.81
CA TYR A 37 -16.34 -6.75 -7.92
C TYR A 37 -15.94 -5.50 -8.68
N LEU A 38 -16.90 -4.59 -8.80
CA LEU A 38 -16.80 -3.51 -9.78
C LEU A 38 -16.03 -2.31 -9.30
N ASP A 39 -15.51 -2.31 -8.02
CA ASP A 39 -15.14 -1.02 -7.61
C ASP A 39 -13.85 -0.78 -6.91
N GLY A 40 -13.38 0.36 -7.17
CA GLY A 40 -12.22 0.97 -6.69
C GLY A 40 -12.25 1.39 -5.22
N ASN A 41 -13.08 0.81 -4.39
CA ASN A 41 -13.23 1.19 -3.01
C ASN A 41 -12.41 0.34 -2.03
N ALA A 42 -11.66 -0.62 -2.52
CA ALA A 42 -10.81 -1.42 -1.67
C ALA A 42 -9.74 -0.56 -1.00
N GLU A 43 -9.56 -0.78 0.29
CA GLU A 43 -8.68 0.00 1.17
C GLU A 43 -7.35 -0.70 1.44
N ILE A 44 -7.22 -1.96 1.04
CA ILE A 44 -6.09 -2.79 1.41
C ILE A 44 -5.19 -3.02 0.20
N ILE A 45 -3.91 -2.75 0.36
CA ILE A 45 -2.86 -3.24 -0.53
C ILE A 45 -2.03 -4.32 0.16
N ARG A 46 -1.30 -5.09 -0.63
CA ARG A 46 -0.47 -6.18 -0.13
C ARG A 46 1.01 -5.84 -0.27
N VAL A 47 1.78 -6.23 0.74
CA VAL A 47 3.22 -6.10 0.79
C VAL A 47 3.80 -7.51 0.85
N LEU A 48 4.49 -7.92 -0.21
CA LEU A 48 5.06 -9.26 -0.32
C LEU A 48 6.56 -9.20 -0.05
N ALA A 49 7.02 -9.93 0.96
CA ALA A 49 8.44 -10.15 1.21
C ALA A 49 8.91 -11.41 0.50
N VAL A 50 10.00 -11.32 -0.25
CA VAL A 50 10.58 -12.44 -0.98
C VAL A 50 12.08 -12.54 -0.74
N ASP A 51 12.59 -13.75 -0.75
CA ASP A 51 14.02 -13.99 -0.83
C ASP A 51 14.53 -13.54 -2.21
N PRO A 52 15.43 -12.56 -2.29
CA PRO A 52 15.88 -11.99 -3.56
C PRO A 52 16.70 -12.95 -4.42
N TYR A 53 17.21 -14.02 -3.84
CA TYR A 53 18.05 -15.00 -4.54
C TYR A 53 17.23 -16.14 -5.13
N THR A 54 16.17 -16.55 -4.44
CA THR A 54 15.33 -17.68 -4.86
C THR A 54 13.98 -17.25 -5.43
N GLY A 55 13.55 -16.03 -5.15
CA GLY A 55 12.21 -15.55 -5.46
C GLY A 55 11.11 -16.18 -4.60
N THR A 56 11.49 -16.90 -3.53
CA THR A 56 10.54 -17.58 -2.65
C THR A 56 9.86 -16.57 -1.72
N PRO A 57 8.52 -16.51 -1.67
CA PRO A 57 7.80 -15.72 -0.67
C PRO A 57 8.18 -16.14 0.75
N GLN A 58 8.37 -15.15 1.62
CA GLN A 58 8.74 -15.34 3.01
C GLN A 58 7.69 -14.78 3.97
N ALA A 59 7.01 -13.72 3.56
CA ALA A 59 5.93 -13.10 4.31
C ALA A 59 5.01 -12.30 3.38
N GLU A 60 3.79 -12.09 3.81
CA GLU A 60 2.84 -11.18 3.17
C GLU A 60 2.12 -10.37 4.24
N TYR A 61 2.07 -9.05 4.08
CA TYR A 61 1.43 -8.15 5.01
C TYR A 61 0.33 -7.35 4.34
N LEU A 62 -0.65 -6.93 5.13
CA LEU A 62 -1.72 -6.07 4.69
C LEU A 62 -1.42 -4.62 5.11
N HIS A 63 -1.51 -3.71 4.15
CA HIS A 63 -1.32 -2.28 4.38
C HIS A 63 -2.62 -1.55 4.05
N LEU A 64 -3.11 -0.77 5.00
CA LEU A 64 -4.37 -0.06 4.89
C LEU A 64 -4.14 1.33 4.31
N LEU A 65 -4.80 1.63 3.20
CA LEU A 65 -4.87 2.98 2.66
C LEU A 65 -5.78 3.87 3.55
N PRO A 66 -5.57 5.19 3.62
CA PRO A 66 -6.47 6.07 4.35
C PRO A 66 -7.85 6.14 3.68
N SER A 67 -8.91 5.96 4.45
CA SER A 67 -10.29 6.05 3.93
C SER A 67 -10.62 7.39 3.30
N ALA A 68 -10.04 8.48 3.82
CA ALA A 68 -10.17 9.80 3.22
C ALA A 68 -9.60 9.88 1.80
N ASP A 69 -8.53 9.14 1.55
CA ASP A 69 -7.93 9.08 0.21
C ASP A 69 -8.77 8.22 -0.72
N ILE A 70 -9.48 7.26 -0.17
CA ILE A 70 -10.38 6.38 -0.91
C ILE A 70 -11.67 7.09 -1.27
N SER A 71 -12.23 7.90 -0.39
CA SER A 71 -13.41 8.70 -0.70
C SER A 71 -13.16 9.74 -1.80
N ALA A 72 -11.93 10.18 -1.96
CA ALA A 72 -11.49 11.08 -3.04
C ALA A 72 -11.20 10.36 -4.36
N LYS A 73 -11.71 9.23 -4.55
CA LYS A 73 -11.41 8.25 -5.56
C LYS A 73 -11.56 8.52 -6.98
N ASN A 74 -12.39 9.41 -7.30
CA ASN A 74 -12.47 9.89 -8.67
C ASN A 74 -11.12 10.51 -9.11
N ALA A 75 -10.29 10.81 -8.13
CA ALA A 75 -8.93 11.26 -8.35
C ALA A 75 -7.87 10.13 -8.43
N GLY A 76 -8.27 8.88 -8.18
CA GLY A 76 -7.35 7.73 -8.28
C GLY A 76 -6.28 7.67 -7.19
N VAL A 77 -6.64 8.05 -5.98
CA VAL A 77 -5.76 8.04 -4.79
C VAL A 77 -5.56 6.63 -4.26
N ASP A 78 -5.08 5.76 -5.06
CA ASP A 78 -4.99 4.36 -4.74
C ASP A 78 -3.66 3.75 -5.18
N LYS A 79 -2.62 4.59 -5.24
CA LYS A 79 -1.35 4.17 -5.83
C LYS A 79 -0.19 4.34 -4.88
N VAL A 80 0.55 3.24 -4.71
CA VAL A 80 1.93 3.30 -4.23
C VAL A 80 2.83 3.51 -5.45
N GLY A 81 3.69 4.51 -5.42
CA GLY A 81 4.57 4.86 -6.53
C GLY A 81 5.99 4.35 -6.36
N ASP A 82 6.53 4.40 -5.15
CA ASP A 82 7.89 3.94 -4.85
C ASP A 82 8.03 3.57 -3.37
N ALA A 83 9.07 2.81 -3.04
CA ALA A 83 9.41 2.42 -1.68
C ALA A 83 10.93 2.39 -1.48
N VAL A 84 11.38 2.82 -0.32
CA VAL A 84 12.76 2.68 0.14
C VAL A 84 12.79 2.26 1.61
N TYR A 85 13.75 1.43 1.99
CA TYR A 85 13.96 1.03 3.37
C TYR A 85 14.94 1.97 4.07
N ASP A 86 14.56 2.47 5.24
CA ASP A 86 15.43 3.22 6.14
C ASP A 86 15.98 2.30 7.25
N PRO A 87 17.24 1.85 7.16
CA PRO A 87 17.81 0.93 8.12
C PRO A 87 18.11 1.59 9.49
N HIS A 88 18.17 2.93 9.56
CA HIS A 88 18.37 3.63 10.83
C HIS A 88 17.12 3.62 11.69
N ARG A 89 15.95 3.56 11.05
CA ARG A 89 14.66 3.60 11.71
C ARG A 89 13.94 2.25 11.69
N GLY A 90 14.38 1.31 10.85
CA GLY A 90 13.76 0.00 10.68
C GLY A 90 12.39 0.06 9.99
N VAL A 91 12.18 1.05 9.12
CA VAL A 91 10.88 1.31 8.48
C VAL A 91 11.02 1.47 6.97
N PHE A 92 9.90 1.34 6.26
CA PHE A 92 9.83 1.71 4.86
C PHE A 92 9.28 3.11 4.72
N LEU A 93 9.83 3.88 3.78
CA LEU A 93 9.22 5.10 3.29
C LEU A 93 8.58 4.79 1.95
N ILE A 94 7.31 5.07 1.81
CA ILE A 94 6.57 4.83 0.57
C ILE A 94 5.94 6.11 0.06
N SER A 95 5.88 6.25 -1.26
CA SER A 95 5.15 7.34 -1.88
C SER A 95 3.72 6.91 -2.19
N TRP A 96 2.75 7.69 -1.73
CA TRP A 96 1.34 7.56 -2.10
C TRP A 96 0.93 8.67 -3.03
N ARG A 97 0.20 8.33 -4.08
CA ARG A 97 -0.24 9.32 -5.04
C ARG A 97 -1.60 9.03 -5.65
N ASP A 98 -2.25 10.10 -6.08
CA ASP A 98 -3.34 10.08 -7.03
C ASP A 98 -2.83 10.26 -8.47
N SER A 99 -3.76 10.44 -9.40
CA SER A 99 -3.48 10.77 -10.80
C SER A 99 -3.67 12.24 -11.13
N SER A 100 -3.92 13.07 -10.12
CA SER A 100 -4.16 14.51 -10.32
C SER A 100 -2.85 15.23 -10.60
N ASP A 101 -2.92 16.28 -11.42
CA ASP A 101 -1.81 17.22 -11.61
C ASP A 101 -1.62 18.05 -10.35
N GLY A 102 -0.42 18.52 -10.12
CA GLY A 102 0.05 19.14 -8.89
C GLY A 102 -0.64 20.42 -8.43
N ASP A 103 -1.95 20.37 -8.31
CA ASP A 103 -2.72 21.39 -7.63
C ASP A 103 -2.82 21.12 -6.11
N THR A 104 -3.44 22.02 -5.38
CA THR A 104 -3.59 21.89 -3.91
C THR A 104 -4.49 20.74 -3.47
N THR A 105 -5.21 20.12 -4.39
CA THR A 105 -6.11 18.99 -4.12
C THR A 105 -5.48 17.65 -4.41
N ALA A 106 -4.33 17.63 -5.10
CA ALA A 106 -3.60 16.43 -5.41
C ALA A 106 -3.06 15.75 -4.14
N THR A 107 -2.99 14.44 -4.16
CA THR A 107 -2.35 13.64 -3.10
C THR A 107 -1.01 13.12 -3.59
N LYS A 108 0.06 13.60 -2.97
CA LYS A 108 1.45 13.17 -3.20
C LYS A 108 2.12 13.09 -1.85
N ARG A 109 1.91 11.99 -1.13
CA ARG A 109 2.35 11.82 0.25
C ARG A 109 3.57 10.93 0.35
N VAL A 110 4.41 11.22 1.31
CA VAL A 110 5.38 10.26 1.82
C VAL A 110 4.91 9.74 3.15
N VAL A 111 4.85 8.43 3.26
CA VAL A 111 4.32 7.72 4.41
C VAL A 111 5.38 6.76 4.91
N GLU A 112 5.58 6.77 6.21
CA GLU A 112 6.36 5.76 6.90
C GLU A 112 5.49 4.54 7.16
N VAL A 113 6.04 3.36 6.89
CA VAL A 113 5.39 2.07 7.11
C VAL A 113 6.29 1.20 7.98
N ASP A 114 5.76 0.81 9.13
CA ASP A 114 6.41 -0.11 10.06
C ASP A 114 5.66 -1.45 10.06
N LEU A 115 6.40 -2.54 9.94
CA LEU A 115 5.86 -3.90 9.96
C LEU A 115 5.75 -4.49 11.37
N LEU A 116 6.24 -3.77 12.38
CA LEU A 116 6.24 -4.27 13.75
C LEU A 116 4.81 -4.51 14.25
N GLY A 117 4.50 -5.74 14.61
CA GLY A 117 3.18 -6.14 15.06
C GLY A 117 2.17 -6.43 13.94
N ALA A 118 2.53 -6.23 12.68
CA ALA A 118 1.69 -6.62 11.55
C ALA A 118 1.61 -8.15 11.41
N THR A 119 0.44 -8.66 11.05
CA THR A 119 0.24 -10.10 10.89
C THR A 119 0.78 -10.56 9.53
N ASN A 120 1.65 -11.57 9.56
CA ASN A 120 2.04 -12.28 8.34
C ASN A 120 0.89 -13.20 7.90
N VAL A 121 0.28 -12.88 6.77
CA VAL A 121 -0.85 -13.64 6.20
C VAL A 121 -0.44 -14.66 5.14
N LEU A 122 0.86 -14.79 4.86
CA LEU A 122 1.37 -15.78 3.91
C LEU A 122 0.98 -17.20 4.36
N ASP A 123 0.53 -18.02 3.43
CA ASP A 123 0.10 -19.41 3.65
C ASP A 123 -1.08 -19.57 4.63
N THR A 124 -1.80 -18.50 4.93
CA THR A 124 -3.04 -18.52 5.69
C THR A 124 -4.26 -18.42 4.78
N ASP A 125 -5.45 -18.68 5.31
CA ASP A 125 -6.70 -18.46 4.57
C ASP A 125 -6.86 -16.98 4.16
N TRP A 126 -6.34 -16.06 4.96
CA TRP A 126 -6.36 -14.62 4.69
C TRP A 126 -5.55 -14.19 3.47
N GLN A 127 -4.56 -14.96 3.06
CA GLN A 127 -3.85 -14.72 1.81
C GLN A 127 -4.78 -14.83 0.60
N THR A 128 -5.77 -15.72 0.66
CA THR A 128 -6.68 -16.03 -0.44
C THR A 128 -8.04 -15.35 -0.32
N ILE A 129 -8.34 -14.74 0.81
CA ILE A 129 -9.62 -14.06 1.04
C ILE A 129 -9.64 -12.74 0.27
N LEU A 130 -10.30 -12.78 -0.87
CA LEU A 130 -10.46 -11.63 -1.75
C LEU A 130 -11.28 -10.50 -1.12
N CYS A 131 -12.12 -10.81 -0.15
CA CYS A 131 -12.92 -9.83 0.58
C CYS A 131 -12.06 -8.78 1.31
N LEU A 132 -10.82 -9.08 1.65
CA LEU A 132 -9.89 -8.09 2.22
C LEU A 132 -9.58 -6.93 1.28
N THR A 133 -9.87 -7.08 0.01
CA THR A 133 -9.69 -6.03 -0.98
C THR A 133 -10.99 -5.30 -1.31
N GLN A 134 -12.06 -5.57 -0.54
CA GLN A 134 -13.41 -5.11 -0.87
C GLN A 134 -14.06 -4.36 0.27
N PRO A 135 -14.43 -3.12 0.05
CA PRO A 135 -15.08 -2.31 1.08
C PRO A 135 -16.49 -2.79 1.44
N GLU A 136 -17.15 -3.51 0.52
CA GLU A 136 -18.48 -4.05 0.78
C GLU A 136 -18.50 -5.17 1.83
N ALA A 137 -17.35 -5.80 2.08
CA ALA A 137 -17.23 -6.82 3.12
C ALA A 137 -17.15 -6.21 4.52
N TYR A 138 -16.64 -4.97 4.61
CA TYR A 138 -16.43 -4.28 5.87
C TYR A 138 -16.84 -2.82 5.73
N ALA A 139 -17.61 -2.32 6.69
CA ALA A 139 -17.80 -0.88 6.81
C ALA A 139 -16.45 -0.22 7.10
N THR A 140 -16.14 0.87 6.42
CA THR A 140 -14.86 1.57 6.54
C THR A 140 -14.46 1.84 7.99
N ASP A 141 -15.42 2.21 8.81
CA ASP A 141 -15.19 2.59 10.20
C ASP A 141 -14.93 1.38 11.12
N SER A 142 -15.26 0.17 10.69
CA SER A 142 -15.08 -1.05 11.48
C SER A 142 -13.98 -1.98 10.95
N LEU A 143 -13.44 -1.74 9.77
CA LEU A 143 -12.50 -2.65 9.10
C LEU A 143 -11.32 -3.03 10.01
N VAL A 144 -10.74 -2.06 10.71
CA VAL A 144 -9.57 -2.31 11.58
C VAL A 144 -9.98 -3.17 12.78
N ASP A 145 -11.11 -2.84 13.40
CA ASP A 145 -11.61 -3.57 14.57
C ASP A 145 -12.09 -4.98 14.20
N ASP A 146 -12.77 -5.13 13.05
CA ASP A 146 -13.22 -6.42 12.54
C ASP A 146 -12.02 -7.34 12.23
N MET A 147 -10.97 -6.80 11.62
CA MET A 147 -9.75 -7.55 11.34
C MET A 147 -8.99 -7.89 12.62
N ALA A 148 -8.93 -6.98 13.59
CA ALA A 148 -8.30 -7.23 14.88
C ALA A 148 -9.04 -8.31 15.69
N ALA A 149 -10.35 -8.44 15.53
CA ALA A 149 -11.15 -9.51 16.15
C ALA A 149 -10.77 -10.91 15.61
N GLU A 150 -10.16 -10.97 14.44
CA GLU A 150 -9.64 -12.19 13.80
C GLU A 150 -8.11 -12.31 13.96
N ASP A 151 -7.50 -11.53 14.88
CA ASP A 151 -6.05 -11.47 15.11
C ASP A 151 -5.24 -11.01 13.87
N ILE A 152 -5.85 -10.26 12.98
CA ILE A 152 -5.21 -9.70 11.79
C ILE A 152 -4.92 -8.22 12.01
N TYR A 153 -3.65 -7.88 12.04
CA TYR A 153 -3.17 -6.52 12.25
C TYR A 153 -2.47 -6.01 10.98
N PHE A 154 -2.89 -4.82 10.56
CA PHE A 154 -2.26 -4.10 9.45
C PHE A 154 -0.87 -3.58 9.82
N THR A 155 -0.08 -3.24 8.81
CA THR A 155 1.16 -2.48 9.03
C THR A 155 0.84 -1.12 9.66
N ASN A 156 1.70 -0.67 10.57
CA ASN A 156 1.61 0.68 11.11
C ASN A 156 2.02 1.70 10.04
N ARG A 157 1.45 2.89 10.11
CA ARG A 157 1.76 3.97 9.17
C ARG A 157 1.73 5.33 9.82
N VAL A 158 2.61 6.21 9.37
CA VAL A 158 2.63 7.63 9.74
C VAL A 158 2.83 8.46 8.48
N GLU A 159 1.90 9.36 8.19
CA GLU A 159 2.11 10.35 7.14
C GLU A 159 3.18 11.35 7.58
N LEU A 160 4.24 11.47 6.79
CA LEU A 160 5.31 12.41 7.08
C LEU A 160 5.02 13.77 6.46
N PHE A 161 4.59 13.81 5.21
CA PHE A 161 4.20 15.04 4.53
C PHE A 161 3.41 14.77 3.26
N ASN A 162 2.67 15.79 2.82
CA ASN A 162 2.01 15.85 1.51
C ASN A 162 2.67 16.95 0.67
N LEU A 163 3.30 16.57 -0.43
CA LEU A 163 4.10 17.48 -1.27
C LEU A 163 3.30 18.70 -1.77
N PRO A 164 2.07 18.57 -2.27
CA PRO A 164 1.30 19.73 -2.70
C PRO A 164 1.04 20.75 -1.60
N SER A 165 0.92 20.33 -0.34
CA SER A 165 0.71 21.25 0.78
C SER A 165 1.98 22.04 1.15
N LEU A 166 3.16 21.57 0.74
CA LEU A 166 4.42 22.26 0.99
C LEU A 166 4.70 23.38 -0.01
N GLY A 167 4.00 23.41 -1.14
CA GLY A 167 4.16 24.48 -2.10
C GLY A 167 3.53 24.19 -3.46
N ALA A 168 2.30 24.60 -3.62
CA ALA A 168 1.56 24.48 -4.89
C ALA A 168 2.28 25.09 -6.11
N HIS A 169 3.26 25.94 -5.88
CA HIS A 169 4.04 26.63 -6.93
C HIS A 169 5.29 25.86 -7.39
N LEU A 170 5.57 24.70 -6.84
CA LEU A 170 6.77 23.92 -7.22
C LEU A 170 6.54 23.04 -8.45
N GLY A 171 5.33 23.08 -9.05
CA GLY A 171 5.07 22.38 -10.31
C GLY A 171 5.31 20.89 -10.24
N PHE A 172 4.85 20.23 -9.17
CA PHE A 172 4.92 18.77 -9.09
C PHE A 172 4.16 18.14 -10.25
N ASP A 173 4.86 17.41 -11.06
CA ASP A 173 4.31 16.67 -12.17
C ASP A 173 3.35 15.56 -11.69
N LYS A 174 2.57 15.02 -12.61
CA LYS A 174 1.56 13.99 -12.35
C LYS A 174 2.01 12.83 -11.50
N MET A 175 3.29 12.51 -11.58
CA MET A 175 3.86 11.32 -11.00
C MET A 175 5.06 11.64 -10.14
N THR A 176 4.95 11.40 -8.85
CA THR A 176 6.12 11.32 -7.96
C THR A 176 6.53 9.85 -7.92
N GLU A 177 7.61 9.52 -8.63
CA GLU A 177 8.05 8.15 -8.85
C GLU A 177 9.51 7.97 -8.44
N GLY A 178 9.87 8.35 -7.26
CA GLY A 178 11.21 8.08 -6.76
C GLY A 178 11.41 8.57 -5.34
N LEU A 179 11.87 7.67 -4.51
CA LEU A 179 12.38 7.94 -3.17
C LEU A 179 13.83 7.46 -3.09
N ALA A 180 14.69 8.26 -2.47
CA ALA A 180 16.06 7.89 -2.14
C ALA A 180 16.41 8.42 -0.76
N LEU A 181 17.22 7.67 -0.02
CA LEU A 181 17.84 8.06 1.24
C LEU A 181 19.29 8.47 1.03
#